data_472b67eb7318bdc2993a4403b03a9a7a
#
_entry.id   472b67eb7318bdc2993a4403b03a9a7a
#
_cell.length_a   1.000
_cell.length_b   1.000
_cell.length_c   1.000
_cell.angle_alpha   90.00
_cell.angle_beta   90.00
_cell.angle_gamma   90.00
#
_symmetry.space_group_name_H-M   'P 1'
#
loop_
_entity.id
_entity.type
_entity.pdbx_description
1 polymer ?
#
loop_
_entity_poly.entity_id
_entity_poly.type
_entity_poly.pdbx_seq_one_letter_code
_entity_poly.pdbx_strand_id
1 'polypeptide(L)' 'LLISQATLQGDHELSQRILSYLSEQGGSSPLTDKANPEEIYRIFRVSKKKYKQALGNLYKSKSIIILADKIQLLE' A
#
# COMPACT_ATOMS: atom_id res chain seq x y z
N LEU A 1 -10.96 -20.62 -1.09
CA LEU A 1 -10.90 -20.19 -0.85
C LEU A 1 -10.89 -19.53 -0.29
N LEU A 2 -10.88 -19.27 -0.14
CA LEU A 2 -10.91 -18.60 0.26
C LEU A 2 -10.90 -17.90 0.87
N ILE A 3 -10.86 -17.53 1.08
CA ILE A 3 -10.91 -16.82 1.52
C ILE A 3 -10.85 -16.25 2.21
N SER A 4 -10.72 -15.91 2.52
CA SER A 4 -10.74 -15.29 3.15
C SER A 4 -10.68 -14.58 3.61
N GLN A 5 -10.60 -14.09 3.81
CA GLN A 5 -10.61 -13.34 4.28
C GLN A 5 -11.02 -12.64 4.76
N ALA A 6 -11.00 -12.49 4.71
CA ALA A 6 -11.47 -11.82 4.99
C ALA A 6 -11.65 -11.12 5.81
N THR A 7 -11.41 -10.82 6.11
CA THR A 7 -11.55 -10.29 6.84
C THR A 7 -11.49 -9.31 7.24
N LEU A 8 -11.59 -8.96 7.01
CA LEU A 8 -11.62 -8.28 7.47
C LEU A 8 -11.56 -7.00 7.65
N GLN A 9 -11.19 -6.37 7.45
CA GLN A 9 -10.98 -5.02 7.81
C GLN A 9 -10.82 -4.17 6.63
N GLY A 10 -11.07 -2.86 6.70
CA GLY A 10 -10.88 -1.96 5.60
C GLY A 10 -9.43 -1.90 5.12
N ASP A 11 -8.53 -2.28 5.99
CA ASP A 11 -7.12 -2.25 5.66
C ASP A 11 -6.77 -3.22 4.56
N HIS A 12 -7.49 -4.33 4.48
CA HIS A 12 -7.24 -5.29 3.43
C HIS A 12 -7.53 -4.69 2.06
N GLU A 13 -8.63 -3.98 1.96
CA GLU A 13 -8.98 -3.35 0.70
C GLU A 13 -7.94 -2.32 0.28
N LEU A 14 -7.48 -1.52 1.24
CA LEU A 14 -6.46 -0.53 0.95
C LEU A 14 -5.16 -1.20 0.51
N SER A 15 -4.81 -2.29 1.16
CA SER A 15 -3.61 -3.04 0.78
C SER A 15 -3.70 -3.51 -0.67
N GLN A 16 -4.85 -4.02 -1.06
CA GLN A 16 -5.05 -4.46 -2.43
C GLN A 16 -4.91 -3.32 -3.41
N ARG A 17 -5.42 -2.16 -3.05
CA ARG A 17 -5.32 -0.99 -3.91
C ARG A 17 -3.87 -0.57 -4.09
N ILE A 18 -3.09 -0.62 -3.01
CA ILE A 18 -1.69 -0.25 -3.08
C ILE A 18 -0.94 -1.21 -3.99
N LEU A 19 -1.20 -2.50 -3.86
CA LEU A 19 -0.55 -3.49 -4.71
C LEU A 19 -0.89 -3.28 -6.17
N SER A 20 -2.16 -3.02 -6.45
CA SER A 20 -2.60 -2.73 -7.81
C SER A 20 -1.89 -1.50 -8.36
N TYR A 21 -1.82 -0.46 -7.55
CA TYR A 21 -1.19 0.78 -7.96
C TYR A 21 0.28 0.54 -8.30
N LEU A 22 0.97 -0.20 -7.45
CA LEU A 22 2.38 -0.51 -7.70
C LEU A 22 2.54 -1.30 -8.99
N SER A 23 1.67 -2.25 -9.22
CA SER A 23 1.72 -3.04 -10.43
C SER A 23 1.57 -2.15 -11.66
N GLU A 24 0.67 -1.18 -11.58
CA GLU A 24 0.46 -0.26 -12.69
C GLU A 24 1.64 0.67 -12.91
N GLN A 25 2.38 0.95 -11.84
CA GLN A 25 3.54 1.83 -11.93
C GLN A 25 4.82 1.08 -12.28
N GLY A 26 4.70 -0.17 -12.69
CA GLY A 26 5.87 -0.94 -13.05
C GLY A 26 6.53 -1.63 -11.87
N GLY A 27 5.85 -1.71 -10.76
CA GLY A 27 6.36 -2.42 -9.60
C GLY A 27 6.96 -1.53 -8.53
N SER A 28 7.01 -0.23 -8.75
CA SER A 28 7.55 0.68 -7.74
C SER A 28 6.87 2.03 -7.86
N SER A 29 6.95 2.80 -6.79
CA SER A 29 6.30 4.10 -6.76
C SER A 29 6.98 4.98 -5.73
N PRO A 30 7.08 6.29 -6.00
CA PRO A 30 7.66 7.21 -5.01
C PRO A 30 6.73 7.51 -3.85
N LEU A 31 5.52 6.99 -3.86
CA LEU A 31 4.56 7.25 -2.80
C LEU A 31 4.86 6.41 -1.56
N THR A 32 5.83 6.84 -0.79
CA THR A 32 6.18 6.17 0.46
C THR A 32 5.30 6.70 1.59
N ASP A 33 5.59 6.25 2.80
CA ASP A 33 4.89 6.77 3.97
C ASP A 33 5.26 8.22 4.26
N LYS A 34 6.24 8.74 3.55
CA LYS A 34 6.63 10.14 3.67
C LYS A 34 6.04 11.02 2.58
N ALA A 35 5.20 10.44 1.74
CA ALA A 35 4.59 11.19 0.67
C ALA A 35 3.63 12.23 1.22
N ASN A 36 3.35 13.23 0.39
CA ASN A 36 2.44 14.29 0.76
C ASN A 36 1.05 13.72 1.04
N PRO A 37 0.45 14.04 2.20
CA PRO A 37 -0.88 13.48 2.51
C PRO A 37 -1.93 13.85 1.48
N GLU A 38 -1.78 14.98 0.83
CA GLU A 38 -2.74 15.36 -0.22
C GLU A 38 -2.67 14.41 -1.40
N GLU A 39 -1.47 14.01 -1.77
CA GLU A 39 -1.30 13.06 -2.85
C GLU A 39 -1.88 11.69 -2.50
N ILE A 40 -1.63 11.27 -1.28
CA ILE A 40 -2.14 10.00 -0.82
C ILE A 40 -3.66 9.99 -0.86
N TYR A 41 -4.26 11.07 -0.37
CA TYR A 41 -5.71 11.17 -0.37
C TYR A 41 -6.26 11.21 -1.79
N ARG A 42 -5.58 11.91 -2.67
CA ARG A 42 -6.03 12.03 -4.06
C ARG A 42 -6.07 10.67 -4.75
N ILE A 43 -5.07 9.84 -4.48
CA ILE A 43 -4.94 8.56 -5.17
C ILE A 43 -5.75 7.46 -4.47
N PHE A 44 -5.63 7.39 -3.16
CA PHE A 44 -6.20 6.29 -2.39
C PHE A 44 -7.41 6.67 -1.56
N ARG A 45 -7.66 7.97 -1.41
CA ARG A 45 -8.79 8.48 -0.64
C ARG A 45 -8.74 8.08 0.82
N VAL A 46 -7.54 7.98 1.37
CA VAL A 46 -7.33 7.66 2.78
C VAL A 46 -6.33 8.64 3.35
N SER A 47 -6.30 8.72 4.68
CA SER A 47 -5.34 9.59 5.35
C SER A 47 -3.96 8.98 5.27
N LYS A 48 -2.95 9.82 5.50
CA LYS A 48 -1.58 9.36 5.50
C LYS A 48 -1.35 8.29 6.57
N LYS A 49 -2.03 8.45 7.69
CA LYS A 49 -1.90 7.48 8.78
C LYS A 49 -2.36 6.09 8.33
N LYS A 50 -3.51 6.05 7.66
CA LYS A 50 -4.02 4.79 7.15
C LYS A 50 -3.10 4.19 6.10
N TYR A 51 -2.60 5.04 5.23
CA TYR A 51 -1.69 4.60 4.18
C TYR A 51 -0.43 3.99 4.78
N LYS A 52 0.12 4.67 5.78
CA LYS A 52 1.32 4.18 6.44
C LYS A 52 1.07 2.82 7.10
N GLN A 53 -0.08 2.66 7.72
CA GLN A 53 -0.41 1.38 8.34
C GLN A 53 -0.49 0.27 7.30
N ALA A 54 -1.11 0.56 6.18
CA ALA A 54 -1.23 -0.44 5.12
C ALA A 54 0.14 -0.81 4.56
N LEU A 55 1.01 0.18 4.39
CA LEU A 55 2.37 -0.10 3.94
C LEU A 55 3.09 -1.01 4.92
N GLY A 56 2.94 -0.74 6.21
CA GLY A 56 3.56 -1.57 7.22
C GLY A 56 3.08 -3.01 7.17
N ASN A 57 1.78 -3.19 6.95
CA ASN A 57 1.21 -4.53 6.86
C ASN A 57 1.74 -5.26 5.62
N LEU A 58 1.81 -4.56 4.51
CA LEU A 58 2.33 -5.15 3.28
C LEU A 58 3.81 -5.49 3.42
N TYR A 59 4.55 -4.65 4.09
CA TYR A 59 5.95 -4.90 4.32
C TYR A 59 6.14 -6.14 5.20
N LYS A 60 5.33 -6.26 6.23
CA LYS A 60 5.40 -7.42 7.12
C LYS A 60 5.08 -8.71 6.40
N SER A 61 4.12 -8.67 5.49
CA SER A 61 3.75 -9.87 4.73
C SER A 61 4.68 -10.09 3.54
N LYS A 62 5.69 -9.24 3.40
CA LYS A 62 6.68 -9.34 2.33
C LYS A 62 6.07 -9.20 0.96
N SER A 63 5.01 -8.40 0.88
CA SER A 63 4.42 -8.08 -0.41
C SER A 63 5.11 -6.91 -1.07
N ILE A 64 5.72 -6.05 -0.28
CA ILE A 64 6.47 -4.91 -0.78
C ILE A 64 7.70 -4.69 0.08
N ILE A 65 8.63 -3.89 -0.44
CA ILE A 65 9.72 -3.37 0.37
C ILE A 65 9.63 -1.86 0.37
N ILE A 66 10.08 -1.26 1.46
CA ILE A 66 10.04 0.18 1.62
C ILE A 66 11.46 0.69 1.56
N LEU A 67 11.73 1.50 0.56
CA LEU A 67 13.05 2.09 0.38
C LEU A 67 13.04 3.52 0.90
N ALA A 68 14.20 4.15 0.85
CA ALA A 68 14.33 5.49 1.40
C ALA A 68 13.40 6.50 0.74
N ASP A 69 13.22 6.37 -0.56
CA ASP A 69 12.43 7.34 -1.30
C ASP A 69 11.37 6.73 -2.20
N LYS A 70 11.11 5.43 -2.03
CA LYS A 70 10.09 4.78 -2.83
C LYS A 70 9.71 3.45 -2.19
N ILE A 71 8.62 2.88 -2.68
CA ILE A 71 8.23 1.53 -2.29
C ILE A 71 8.28 0.67 -3.54
N GLN A 72 8.48 -0.61 -3.36
CA GLN A 72 8.65 -1.50 -4.48
C GLN A 72 7.90 -2.79 -4.23
N LEU A 73 7.26 -3.29 -5.27
CA LEU A 73 6.50 -4.52 -5.20
C LEU A 73 7.46 -5.70 -5.15
N LEU A 74 7.23 -6.58 -4.19
CA LEU A 74 7.96 -7.83 -4.11
C LEU A 74 7.13 -8.91 -4.78
N GLU A 75 7.77 -9.63 -5.60
CA GLU A 75 7.00 -10.60 -6.32
C GLU A 75 7.50 -11.97 -6.06
#